data_59e205059c331664b558702d368bea8c
#
_entry.id   59e205059c331664b558702d368bea8c
#
_cell.length_a   1.000
_cell.length_b   1.000
_cell.length_c   1.000
_cell.angle_alpha   90.00
_cell.angle_beta   90.00
_cell.angle_gamma   90.00
#
_symmetry.space_group_name_H-M   'P 1'
#
loop_
_entity.id
_entity.type
_entity.pdbx_description
1 polymer ?
#
loop_
_entity_poly.entity_id
_entity_poly.type
_entity_poly.pdbx_seq_one_letter_code
_entity_poly.pdbx_strand_id
1 'polypeptide(L)'
;MLFYLSKIFWFLIQPLNLAIFLLAFSMLVALFGWRKLGGLTALASFLILALSAWTSLGALMLNPLEERFPRPPPPDEVAGIIVLGGGFEGAINLARGGYDVNRGGDRFLEAAVLARRYPDAKIAVSGGTGTLVLNGEGDAVTAPKLFAALGVPASRLILETKSRNTYENVENLRQLVAPEPDETWLLVTSAFHMPRSVGLFRKAAFPVVAWPVDYRTSGKEGIGVMRDNPADSLQTTTMAIREWFGLIAYKFVGRIDSVVPGPDDASGLVGQDGAARGGEELPPDQNAQQQQGGQGEDQGPYEPPKVAD
;
A
#
# COMPACT_ATOMS: atom_id res chain seq x y z
N MET A 1 5.21 -3.81 24.60
CA MET A 1 6.47 -3.03 24.66
C MET A 1 7.02 -2.72 23.26
N LEU A 2 7.22 -3.70 22.38
CA LEU A 2 7.70 -3.52 21.00
C LEU A 2 6.90 -2.50 20.18
N PHE A 3 5.57 -2.46 20.33
CA PHE A 3 4.70 -1.51 19.62
C PHE A 3 5.06 -0.04 19.94
N TYR A 4 5.19 0.32 21.21
CA TYR A 4 5.55 1.69 21.60
C TYR A 4 6.97 2.05 21.16
N LEU A 5 7.92 1.11 21.33
CA LEU A 5 9.30 1.31 20.89
C LEU A 5 9.39 1.56 19.37
N SER A 6 8.64 0.80 18.56
CA SER A 6 8.60 1.01 17.10
C SER A 6 8.00 2.37 16.71
N LYS A 7 7.02 2.88 17.47
CA LYS A 7 6.43 4.20 17.21
C LYS A 7 7.40 5.33 17.55
N ILE A 8 8.11 5.24 18.69
CA ILE A 8 9.13 6.22 19.08
C ILE A 8 10.28 6.21 18.08
N PHE A 9 10.80 5.02 17.76
CA PHE A 9 11.85 4.86 16.76
C PHE A 9 11.44 5.49 15.42
N TRP A 10 10.22 5.17 14.94
CA TRP A 10 9.71 5.72 13.70
C TRP A 10 9.57 7.25 13.75
N PHE A 11 9.08 7.80 14.86
CA PHE A 11 8.99 9.25 15.04
C PHE A 11 10.35 9.94 14.90
N LEU A 12 11.41 9.35 15.46
CA LEU A 12 12.76 9.91 15.44
C LEU A 12 13.42 9.83 14.06
N ILE A 13 13.21 8.76 13.30
CA ILE A 13 13.92 8.51 12.03
C ILE A 13 13.19 9.03 10.79
N GLN A 14 11.94 9.49 10.91
CA GLN A 14 11.27 10.14 9.77
C GLN A 14 12.15 11.28 9.23
N PRO A 15 12.36 11.38 7.90
CA PRO A 15 13.30 12.35 7.32
C PRO A 15 13.11 13.78 7.81
N LEU A 16 11.86 14.23 7.89
CA LEU A 16 11.56 15.59 8.39
C LEU A 16 11.93 15.76 9.86
N ASN A 17 11.53 14.83 10.72
CA ASN A 17 11.82 14.92 12.16
C ASN A 17 13.32 14.81 12.43
N LEU A 18 13.98 13.86 11.77
CA LEU A 18 15.43 13.69 11.89
C LEU A 18 16.17 14.97 11.48
N ALA A 19 15.77 15.61 10.37
CA ALA A 19 16.36 16.87 9.94
C ALA A 19 16.13 18.00 10.95
N ILE A 20 14.92 18.10 11.52
CA ILE A 20 14.61 19.10 12.56
C ILE A 20 15.47 18.86 13.80
N PHE A 21 15.62 17.60 14.26
CA PHE A 21 16.44 17.28 15.42
C PHE A 21 17.92 17.57 15.17
N LEU A 22 18.45 17.23 13.98
CA LEU A 22 19.82 17.57 13.60
C LEU A 22 20.05 19.07 13.54
N LEU A 23 19.09 19.83 13.02
CA LEU A 23 19.18 21.29 12.97
C LEU A 23 19.15 21.89 14.38
N ALA A 24 18.24 21.44 15.24
CA ALA A 24 18.18 21.87 16.63
C ALA A 24 19.48 21.54 17.40
N PHE A 25 20.00 20.34 17.20
CA PHE A 25 21.29 19.93 17.75
C PHE A 25 22.45 20.78 17.23
N SER A 26 22.46 21.09 15.93
CA SER A 26 23.45 21.98 15.30
C SER A 26 23.49 23.35 15.99
N MET A 27 22.31 23.95 16.21
CA MET A 27 22.19 25.23 16.90
C MET A 27 22.71 25.14 18.33
N LEU A 28 22.36 24.09 19.07
CA LEU A 28 22.78 23.87 20.44
C LEU A 28 24.31 23.76 20.54
N VAL A 29 24.95 22.90 19.75
CA VAL A 29 26.41 22.71 19.83
C VAL A 29 27.18 23.94 19.35
N ALA A 30 26.61 24.72 18.43
CA ALA A 30 27.22 26.00 18.01
C ALA A 30 27.27 27.04 19.15
N LEU A 31 26.25 27.06 20.05
CA LEU A 31 26.24 27.92 21.25
C LEU A 31 27.35 27.54 22.24
N PHE A 32 27.78 26.29 22.29
CA PHE A 32 28.89 25.80 23.09
C PHE A 32 30.27 25.99 22.40
N GLY A 33 30.31 26.69 21.25
CA GLY A 33 31.55 26.95 20.52
C GLY A 33 32.00 25.84 19.57
N TRP A 34 31.28 24.73 19.47
CA TRP A 34 31.62 23.59 18.59
C TRP A 34 31.16 23.82 17.14
N ARG A 35 31.63 24.91 16.56
CA ARG A 35 31.19 25.40 15.24
C ARG A 35 31.34 24.37 14.11
N LYS A 36 32.39 23.55 14.12
CA LYS A 36 32.61 22.51 13.08
C LYS A 36 31.56 21.44 13.17
N LEU A 37 31.26 20.94 14.37
CA LEU A 37 30.22 19.94 14.59
C LEU A 37 28.84 20.51 14.25
N GLY A 38 28.55 21.73 14.66
CA GLY A 38 27.33 22.44 14.28
C GLY A 38 27.16 22.56 12.76
N GLY A 39 28.22 22.98 12.04
CA GLY A 39 28.19 23.07 10.59
C GLY A 39 27.96 21.70 9.91
N LEU A 40 28.59 20.62 10.40
CA LEU A 40 28.41 19.27 9.86
C LEU A 40 26.98 18.75 10.06
N THR A 41 26.40 18.95 11.24
CA THR A 41 25.03 18.49 11.54
C THR A 41 23.96 19.32 10.81
N ALA A 42 24.21 20.63 10.59
CA ALA A 42 23.38 21.47 9.73
C ALA A 42 23.41 21.01 8.27
N LEU A 43 24.60 20.70 7.75
CA LEU A 43 24.76 20.17 6.40
C LEU A 43 24.05 18.81 6.26
N ALA A 44 24.17 17.92 7.23
CA ALA A 44 23.46 16.64 7.23
C ALA A 44 21.95 16.82 7.22
N SER A 45 21.41 17.74 8.03
CA SER A 45 19.99 18.10 8.03
C SER A 45 19.53 18.59 6.65
N PHE A 46 20.29 19.52 6.05
CA PHE A 46 19.99 20.04 4.71
C PHE A 46 19.99 18.93 3.66
N LEU A 47 21.02 18.05 3.66
CA LEU A 47 21.10 16.94 2.70
C LEU A 47 19.96 15.93 2.84
N ILE A 48 19.55 15.61 4.07
CA ILE A 48 18.39 14.75 4.31
C ILE A 48 17.14 15.35 3.67
N LEU A 49 16.86 16.63 3.90
CA LEU A 49 15.71 17.31 3.32
C LEU A 49 15.81 17.41 1.79
N ALA A 50 16.97 17.83 1.29
CA ALA A 50 17.19 18.00 -0.14
C ALA A 50 16.99 16.67 -0.90
N LEU A 51 17.60 15.59 -0.40
CA LEU A 51 17.45 14.28 -1.02
C LEU A 51 16.02 13.74 -0.91
N SER A 52 15.37 13.94 0.23
CA SER A 52 14.03 13.39 0.47
C SER A 52 12.94 14.18 -0.25
N ALA A 53 13.08 15.50 -0.38
CA ALA A 53 12.02 16.39 -0.90
C ALA A 53 12.21 16.77 -2.37
N TRP A 54 13.46 16.86 -2.86
CA TRP A 54 13.73 17.39 -4.21
C TRP A 54 14.23 16.35 -5.21
N THR A 55 14.41 15.09 -4.79
CA THR A 55 14.90 14.06 -5.68
C THR A 55 13.91 12.90 -5.86
N SER A 56 14.18 12.04 -6.84
CA SER A 56 13.45 10.79 -7.08
C SER A 56 13.75 9.68 -6.07
N LEU A 57 14.52 9.94 -5.01
CA LEU A 57 14.95 8.92 -4.05
C LEU A 57 13.79 8.07 -3.52
N GLY A 58 12.70 8.70 -3.08
CA GLY A 58 11.53 7.98 -2.57
C GLY A 58 10.90 7.07 -3.60
N ALA A 59 10.75 7.53 -4.83
CA ALA A 59 10.21 6.73 -5.93
C ALA A 59 11.12 5.54 -6.26
N LEU A 60 12.42 5.77 -6.38
CA LEU A 60 13.40 4.71 -6.63
C LEU A 60 13.46 3.66 -5.51
N MET A 61 13.17 4.05 -4.27
CA MET A 61 13.09 3.11 -3.15
C MET A 61 11.77 2.35 -3.12
N LEU A 62 10.63 2.95 -3.54
CA LEU A 62 9.33 2.29 -3.56
C LEU A 62 9.15 1.36 -4.75
N ASN A 63 9.65 1.75 -5.90
CA ASN A 63 9.46 1.02 -7.15
C ASN A 63 9.75 -0.50 -7.06
N PRO A 64 10.90 -0.95 -6.47
CA PRO A 64 11.16 -2.37 -6.30
C PRO A 64 10.14 -3.12 -5.43
N LEU A 65 9.41 -2.42 -4.55
CA LEU A 65 8.36 -2.99 -3.73
C LEU A 65 7.04 -3.05 -4.48
N GLU A 66 6.72 -2.03 -5.28
CA GLU A 66 5.49 -1.93 -6.05
C GLU A 66 5.46 -2.91 -7.23
N GLU A 67 6.60 -3.12 -7.88
CA GLU A 67 6.73 -4.07 -8.99
C GLU A 67 6.87 -5.53 -8.53
N ARG A 68 7.03 -5.76 -7.24
CA ARG A 68 7.29 -7.10 -6.70
C ARG A 68 6.12 -8.07 -6.90
N PHE A 69 4.89 -7.56 -6.90
CA PHE A 69 3.67 -8.33 -7.11
C PHE A 69 2.88 -7.71 -8.25
N PRO A 70 2.96 -8.25 -9.48
CA PRO A 70 2.09 -7.82 -10.57
C PRO A 70 0.63 -8.16 -10.24
N ARG A 71 -0.30 -7.32 -10.73
CA ARG A 71 -1.73 -7.63 -10.61
C ARG A 71 -2.03 -8.85 -11.48
N PRO A 72 -2.55 -9.94 -10.92
CA PRO A 72 -2.88 -11.13 -11.69
C PRO A 72 -4.14 -10.90 -12.54
N PRO A 73 -4.40 -11.75 -13.54
CA PRO A 73 -5.73 -11.84 -14.13
C PRO A 73 -6.74 -12.19 -13.04
N PRO A 74 -7.98 -11.65 -13.14
CA PRO A 74 -9.01 -11.93 -12.16
C PRO A 74 -9.33 -13.43 -12.12
N PRO A 75 -9.28 -14.10 -10.93
CA PRO A 75 -9.67 -15.48 -10.80
C PRO A 75 -11.15 -15.71 -11.16
N ASP A 76 -11.51 -16.93 -11.57
CA ASP A 76 -12.89 -17.25 -11.90
C ASP A 76 -13.78 -17.25 -10.66
N GLU A 77 -13.29 -17.79 -9.53
CA GLU A 77 -13.99 -17.87 -8.25
C GLU A 77 -13.17 -17.21 -7.12
N VAL A 78 -13.86 -16.46 -6.26
CA VAL A 78 -13.28 -15.76 -5.12
C VAL A 78 -14.20 -15.93 -3.92
N ALA A 79 -13.71 -16.58 -2.87
CA ALA A 79 -14.42 -16.74 -1.60
C ALA A 79 -14.51 -15.44 -0.82
N GLY A 80 -13.42 -14.62 -0.88
CA GLY A 80 -13.42 -13.33 -0.20
C GLY A 80 -12.35 -12.37 -0.65
N ILE A 81 -12.55 -11.12 -0.24
CA ILE A 81 -11.70 -9.97 -0.52
C ILE A 81 -11.24 -9.39 0.81
N ILE A 82 -9.95 -9.46 1.08
CA ILE A 82 -9.33 -8.88 2.27
C ILE A 82 -8.87 -7.47 1.93
N VAL A 83 -9.30 -6.48 2.73
CA VAL A 83 -8.86 -5.08 2.62
C VAL A 83 -8.09 -4.70 3.87
N LEU A 84 -6.81 -4.41 3.72
CA LEU A 84 -6.02 -3.89 4.83
C LEU A 84 -6.24 -2.40 5.02
N GLY A 85 -6.46 -1.99 6.25
CA GLY A 85 -6.72 -0.61 6.64
C GLY A 85 -5.55 0.35 6.38
N GLY A 86 -5.80 1.63 6.65
CA GLY A 86 -4.92 2.76 6.39
C GLY A 86 -5.40 3.63 5.22
N GLY A 87 -6.68 3.57 4.86
CA GLY A 87 -7.28 4.33 3.77
C GLY A 87 -8.29 5.40 4.19
N PHE A 88 -8.65 5.50 5.49
CA PHE A 88 -9.58 6.51 5.99
C PHE A 88 -8.90 7.56 6.87
N GLU A 89 -9.51 8.74 6.93
CA GLU A 89 -9.18 9.83 7.86
C GLU A 89 -9.96 9.67 9.17
N GLY A 90 -9.57 8.67 9.99
CA GLY A 90 -10.33 8.22 11.15
C GLY A 90 -10.70 9.31 12.16
N ALA A 91 -9.82 10.31 12.38
CA ALA A 91 -10.12 11.43 13.28
C ALA A 91 -11.16 12.39 12.68
N ILE A 92 -11.13 12.62 11.38
CA ILE A 92 -12.11 13.44 10.65
C ILE A 92 -13.46 12.71 10.66
N ASN A 93 -13.47 11.43 10.33
CA ASN A 93 -14.68 10.61 10.28
C ASN A 93 -15.37 10.50 11.64
N LEU A 94 -14.60 10.34 12.72
CA LEU A 94 -15.13 10.36 14.08
C LEU A 94 -15.79 11.72 14.42
N ALA A 95 -15.13 12.83 14.05
CA ALA A 95 -15.59 14.16 14.40
C ALA A 95 -16.75 14.66 13.52
N ARG A 96 -16.78 14.28 12.23
CA ARG A 96 -17.72 14.81 11.23
C ARG A 96 -18.74 13.79 10.74
N GLY A 97 -18.59 12.50 11.08
CA GLY A 97 -19.55 11.43 10.77
C GLY A 97 -19.47 10.87 9.35
N GLY A 98 -18.52 11.29 8.52
CA GLY A 98 -18.37 10.88 7.13
C GLY A 98 -17.61 9.55 6.95
N TYR A 99 -17.09 9.40 5.73
CA TYR A 99 -16.15 8.35 5.33
C TYR A 99 -15.02 8.95 4.46
N ASP A 100 -14.46 10.06 4.91
CA ASP A 100 -13.35 10.72 4.24
C ASP A 100 -12.17 9.76 4.12
N VAL A 101 -11.66 9.63 2.89
CA VAL A 101 -10.54 8.77 2.56
C VAL A 101 -9.25 9.59 2.42
N ASN A 102 -8.14 8.98 2.76
CA ASN A 102 -6.81 9.50 2.47
C ASN A 102 -6.26 8.91 1.16
N ARG A 103 -4.98 9.08 0.90
CA ARG A 103 -4.33 8.54 -0.31
C ARG A 103 -4.42 7.01 -0.44
N GLY A 104 -4.64 6.26 0.65
CA GLY A 104 -4.85 4.81 0.63
C GLY A 104 -6.28 4.38 0.34
N GLY A 105 -7.19 5.32 0.05
CA GLY A 105 -8.60 5.07 -0.25
C GLY A 105 -8.84 4.16 -1.46
N ASP A 106 -7.91 4.11 -2.40
CA ASP A 106 -7.95 3.22 -3.58
C ASP A 106 -8.19 1.76 -3.21
N ARG A 107 -7.73 1.31 -2.02
CA ARG A 107 -7.98 -0.04 -1.51
C ARG A 107 -9.47 -0.33 -1.36
N PHE A 108 -10.23 0.62 -0.84
CA PHE A 108 -11.67 0.48 -0.60
C PHE A 108 -12.47 0.64 -1.88
N LEU A 109 -12.03 1.52 -2.79
CA LEU A 109 -12.63 1.68 -4.12
C LEU A 109 -12.47 0.39 -4.93
N GLU A 110 -11.26 -0.14 -5.00
CA GLU A 110 -11.00 -1.39 -5.72
C GLU A 110 -11.76 -2.57 -5.09
N ALA A 111 -11.82 -2.64 -3.77
CA ALA A 111 -12.61 -3.66 -3.08
C ALA A 111 -14.11 -3.59 -3.43
N ALA A 112 -14.66 -2.39 -3.60
CA ALA A 112 -16.05 -2.23 -4.05
C ALA A 112 -16.24 -2.67 -5.52
N VAL A 113 -15.25 -2.40 -6.39
CA VAL A 113 -15.25 -2.89 -7.78
C VAL A 113 -15.21 -4.43 -7.80
N LEU A 114 -14.31 -5.03 -7.02
CA LEU A 114 -14.22 -6.48 -6.88
C LEU A 114 -15.49 -7.09 -6.27
N ALA A 115 -16.10 -6.42 -5.30
CA ALA A 115 -17.36 -6.85 -4.69
C ALA A 115 -18.51 -6.94 -5.70
N ARG A 116 -18.52 -6.08 -6.73
CA ARG A 116 -19.48 -6.13 -7.83
C ARG A 116 -19.17 -7.25 -8.82
N ARG A 117 -17.88 -7.53 -9.02
CA ARG A 117 -17.43 -8.61 -9.90
C ARG A 117 -17.70 -9.99 -9.29
N TYR A 118 -17.55 -10.12 -7.97
CA TYR A 118 -17.74 -11.35 -7.19
C TYR A 118 -18.87 -11.17 -6.17
N PRO A 119 -20.14 -11.27 -6.60
CA PRO A 119 -21.28 -10.90 -5.75
C PRO A 119 -21.42 -11.78 -4.50
N ASP A 120 -20.92 -13.02 -4.53
CA ASP A 120 -21.00 -13.97 -3.42
C ASP A 120 -19.78 -13.88 -2.47
N ALA A 121 -18.69 -13.23 -2.89
CA ALA A 121 -17.48 -13.11 -2.08
C ALA A 121 -17.73 -12.30 -0.81
N LYS A 122 -17.17 -12.73 0.33
CA LYS A 122 -17.11 -11.94 1.57
C LYS A 122 -16.10 -10.81 1.44
N ILE A 123 -16.27 -9.75 2.22
CA ILE A 123 -15.32 -8.63 2.26
C ILE A 123 -14.83 -8.48 3.69
N ALA A 124 -13.58 -8.88 3.93
CA ALA A 124 -12.95 -8.82 5.24
C ALA A 124 -12.10 -7.54 5.35
N VAL A 125 -12.56 -6.58 6.14
CA VAL A 125 -11.82 -5.33 6.41
C VAL A 125 -11.09 -5.46 7.74
N SER A 126 -9.77 -5.27 7.72
CA SER A 126 -8.98 -5.26 8.94
C SER A 126 -8.25 -3.93 9.10
N GLY A 127 -8.57 -3.24 10.18
CA GLY A 127 -7.98 -1.95 10.51
C GLY A 127 -8.59 -1.37 11.77
N GLY A 128 -7.95 -1.62 12.90
CA GLY A 128 -8.23 -0.94 14.16
C GLY A 128 -7.48 0.39 14.28
N THR A 129 -7.43 0.96 15.47
CA THR A 129 -6.74 2.22 15.75
C THR A 129 -5.28 1.97 16.12
N GLY A 130 -4.37 2.27 15.19
CA GLY A 130 -2.92 2.23 15.45
C GLY A 130 -2.31 3.56 15.91
N THR A 131 -3.12 4.59 16.20
CA THR A 131 -2.66 5.92 16.63
C THR A 131 -2.40 5.95 18.14
N LEU A 132 -1.37 6.72 18.56
CA LEU A 132 -1.03 6.89 19.98
C LEU A 132 -1.66 8.14 20.60
N VAL A 133 -1.92 9.16 19.81
CA VAL A 133 -2.21 10.53 20.28
C VAL A 133 -3.58 11.03 19.84
N LEU A 134 -3.99 10.69 18.62
CA LEU A 134 -5.27 11.15 18.07
C LEU A 134 -6.32 10.08 18.23
N ASN A 135 -7.45 10.42 18.85
CA ASN A 135 -8.64 9.59 18.82
C ASN A 135 -9.20 9.60 17.39
N GLY A 136 -9.45 8.42 16.85
CA GLY A 136 -10.03 8.26 15.52
C GLY A 136 -10.72 6.90 15.39
N GLU A 137 -11.64 6.80 14.45
CA GLU A 137 -12.22 5.50 14.09
C GLU A 137 -11.17 4.65 13.37
N GLY A 138 -11.16 3.34 13.63
CA GLY A 138 -10.43 2.39 12.80
C GLY A 138 -11.12 2.21 11.45
N ASP A 139 -10.34 1.82 10.44
CA ASP A 139 -10.88 1.65 9.08
C ASP A 139 -12.04 0.64 9.03
N ALA A 140 -11.98 -0.43 9.82
CA ALA A 140 -13.05 -1.42 9.89
C ALA A 140 -14.34 -0.88 10.53
N VAL A 141 -14.30 0.26 11.23
CA VAL A 141 -15.48 0.95 11.77
C VAL A 141 -16.11 1.88 10.72
N THR A 142 -15.27 2.55 9.94
CA THR A 142 -15.71 3.51 8.90
C THR A 142 -16.11 2.82 7.59
N ALA A 143 -15.44 1.74 7.21
CA ALA A 143 -15.65 1.04 5.93
C ALA A 143 -17.11 0.64 5.63
N PRO A 144 -17.92 0.17 6.60
CA PRO A 144 -19.33 -0.14 6.36
C PRO A 144 -20.15 1.03 5.81
N LYS A 145 -19.84 2.27 6.21
CA LYS A 145 -20.53 3.47 5.73
C LYS A 145 -20.25 3.69 4.24
N LEU A 146 -18.99 3.57 3.82
CA LEU A 146 -18.56 3.69 2.42
C LEU A 146 -19.13 2.54 1.57
N PHE A 147 -19.00 1.30 2.03
CA PHE A 147 -19.48 0.14 1.27
C PHE A 147 -21.01 0.18 1.10
N ALA A 148 -21.76 0.61 2.11
CA ALA A 148 -23.22 0.82 1.99
C ALA A 148 -23.55 1.88 0.93
N ALA A 149 -22.83 3.01 0.92
CA ALA A 149 -23.00 4.07 -0.08
C ALA A 149 -22.66 3.58 -1.51
N LEU A 150 -21.75 2.59 -1.65
CA LEU A 150 -21.38 1.96 -2.92
C LEU A 150 -22.25 0.73 -3.28
N GLY A 151 -23.31 0.46 -2.49
CA GLY A 151 -24.27 -0.61 -2.76
C GLY A 151 -23.81 -2.01 -2.33
N VAL A 152 -22.80 -2.13 -1.48
CA VAL A 152 -22.35 -3.42 -0.93
C VAL A 152 -23.13 -3.73 0.36
N PRO A 153 -23.84 -4.87 0.43
CA PRO A 153 -24.65 -5.21 1.60
C PRO A 153 -23.79 -5.55 2.83
N ALA A 154 -24.23 -5.08 3.99
CA ALA A 154 -23.54 -5.31 5.27
C ALA A 154 -23.38 -6.81 5.61
N SER A 155 -24.25 -7.68 5.13
CA SER A 155 -24.19 -9.14 5.33
C SER A 155 -22.95 -9.79 4.72
N ARG A 156 -22.26 -9.11 3.80
CA ARG A 156 -21.00 -9.56 3.20
C ARG A 156 -19.76 -9.13 3.97
N LEU A 157 -19.91 -8.18 4.91
CA LEU A 157 -18.76 -7.58 5.60
C LEU A 157 -18.34 -8.41 6.81
N ILE A 158 -17.05 -8.68 6.91
CA ILE A 158 -16.35 -9.23 8.07
C ILE A 158 -15.43 -8.11 8.58
N LEU A 159 -15.62 -7.65 9.82
CA LEU A 159 -14.96 -6.46 10.34
C LEU A 159 -14.01 -6.81 11.49
N GLU A 160 -12.72 -6.61 11.29
CA GLU A 160 -11.70 -6.77 12.31
C GLU A 160 -11.26 -5.38 12.80
N THR A 161 -11.58 -5.04 14.05
CA THR A 161 -11.43 -3.68 14.62
C THR A 161 -10.38 -3.59 15.72
N LYS A 162 -9.71 -4.70 16.09
CA LYS A 162 -8.84 -4.76 17.28
C LYS A 162 -7.36 -4.57 16.97
N SER A 163 -6.95 -4.78 15.74
CA SER A 163 -5.55 -4.73 15.31
C SER A 163 -4.96 -3.33 15.41
N ARG A 164 -3.68 -3.25 15.78
CA ARG A 164 -2.89 -2.03 15.92
C ARG A 164 -1.71 -1.95 14.93
N ASN A 165 -1.45 -3.04 14.24
CA ASN A 165 -0.38 -3.19 13.25
C ASN A 165 -0.69 -4.35 12.29
N THR A 166 0.08 -4.44 11.19
CA THR A 166 -0.19 -5.43 10.13
C THR A 166 -0.06 -6.89 10.59
N TYR A 167 0.81 -7.18 11.55
CA TYR A 167 0.90 -8.52 12.11
C TYR A 167 -0.40 -8.91 12.85
N GLU A 168 -0.92 -8.02 13.67
CA GLU A 168 -2.19 -8.23 14.38
C GLU A 168 -3.37 -8.30 13.40
N ASN A 169 -3.35 -7.55 12.28
CA ASN A 169 -4.36 -7.67 11.22
C ASN A 169 -4.45 -9.12 10.72
N VAL A 170 -3.31 -9.73 10.39
CA VAL A 170 -3.27 -11.09 9.83
C VAL A 170 -3.73 -12.13 10.85
N GLU A 171 -3.20 -12.06 12.08
CA GLU A 171 -3.54 -13.02 13.14
C GLU A 171 -5.05 -12.96 13.49
N ASN A 172 -5.60 -11.76 13.62
CA ASN A 172 -7.01 -11.59 13.95
C ASN A 172 -7.92 -11.98 12.77
N LEU A 173 -7.54 -11.62 11.53
CA LEU A 173 -8.30 -12.02 10.34
C LEU A 173 -8.32 -13.53 10.17
N ARG A 174 -7.18 -14.19 10.34
CA ARG A 174 -7.10 -15.65 10.25
C ARG A 174 -8.07 -16.34 11.20
N GLN A 175 -8.18 -15.85 12.44
CA GLN A 175 -9.11 -16.39 13.42
C GLN A 175 -10.57 -16.05 13.08
N LEU A 176 -10.84 -14.87 12.55
CA LEU A 176 -12.19 -14.38 12.27
C LEU A 176 -12.77 -14.99 10.99
N VAL A 177 -11.93 -15.13 9.97
CA VAL A 177 -12.30 -15.67 8.65
C VAL A 177 -12.30 -17.19 8.66
N ALA A 178 -11.30 -17.82 9.33
CA ALA A 178 -11.05 -19.26 9.34
C ALA A 178 -11.12 -19.88 7.92
N PRO A 179 -10.21 -19.45 6.99
CA PRO A 179 -10.31 -19.81 5.58
C PRO A 179 -10.13 -21.32 5.37
N GLU A 180 -10.91 -21.89 4.46
CA GLU A 180 -10.72 -23.26 4.00
C GLU A 180 -9.52 -23.36 3.04
N PRO A 181 -8.86 -24.53 2.94
CA PRO A 181 -7.63 -24.68 2.14
C PRO A 181 -7.78 -24.42 0.64
N ASP A 182 -8.96 -24.63 0.08
CA ASP A 182 -9.31 -24.47 -1.34
C ASP A 182 -9.93 -23.11 -1.67
N GLU A 183 -10.16 -22.26 -0.67
CA GLU A 183 -10.73 -20.93 -0.87
C GLU A 183 -9.71 -19.96 -1.46
N THR A 184 -10.13 -19.22 -2.49
CA THR A 184 -9.36 -18.11 -3.04
C THR A 184 -9.73 -16.79 -2.34
N TRP A 185 -8.77 -16.19 -1.65
CA TRP A 185 -8.91 -14.89 -1.01
C TRP A 185 -8.02 -13.85 -1.69
N LEU A 186 -8.61 -12.75 -2.18
CA LEU A 186 -7.86 -11.62 -2.74
C LEU A 186 -7.37 -10.71 -1.61
N LEU A 187 -6.09 -10.37 -1.61
CA LEU A 187 -5.51 -9.41 -0.66
C LEU A 187 -5.34 -8.05 -1.33
N VAL A 188 -6.20 -7.09 -0.98
CA VAL A 188 -6.18 -5.73 -1.48
C VAL A 188 -5.43 -4.83 -0.49
N THR A 189 -4.30 -4.30 -0.92
CA THR A 189 -3.52 -3.31 -0.17
C THR A 189 -2.65 -2.50 -1.12
N SER A 190 -1.99 -1.43 -0.64
CA SER A 190 -1.07 -0.64 -1.46
C SER A 190 0.05 -1.51 -2.02
N ALA A 191 0.42 -1.29 -3.28
CA ALA A 191 1.43 -2.07 -4.00
C ALA A 191 2.77 -2.12 -3.24
N PHE A 192 3.23 -0.99 -2.70
CA PHE A 192 4.46 -0.93 -1.90
C PHE A 192 4.38 -1.71 -0.58
N HIS A 193 3.17 -1.93 -0.06
CA HIS A 193 2.92 -2.68 1.19
C HIS A 193 2.72 -4.18 0.95
N MET A 194 2.47 -4.58 -0.29
CA MET A 194 2.15 -5.95 -0.67
C MET A 194 3.21 -6.98 -0.23
N PRO A 195 4.53 -6.75 -0.43
CA PRO A 195 5.54 -7.73 -0.01
C PRO A 195 5.45 -8.07 1.49
N ARG A 196 5.35 -7.06 2.35
CA ARG A 196 5.25 -7.24 3.80
C ARG A 196 3.96 -7.94 4.20
N SER A 197 2.86 -7.59 3.56
CA SER A 197 1.54 -8.19 3.83
C SER A 197 1.51 -9.66 3.43
N VAL A 198 1.88 -9.99 2.19
CA VAL A 198 1.92 -11.38 1.71
C VAL A 198 2.85 -12.25 2.57
N GLY A 199 4.03 -11.70 2.94
CA GLY A 199 4.95 -12.42 3.83
C GLY A 199 4.32 -12.80 5.18
N LEU A 200 3.50 -11.92 5.76
CA LEU A 200 2.78 -12.19 7.01
C LEU A 200 1.65 -13.20 6.81
N PHE A 201 0.84 -13.07 5.76
CA PHE A 201 -0.25 -14.02 5.46
C PHE A 201 0.28 -15.43 5.23
N ARG A 202 1.40 -15.56 4.49
CA ARG A 202 2.09 -16.85 4.31
C ARG A 202 2.58 -17.44 5.62
N LYS A 203 3.22 -16.62 6.46
CA LYS A 203 3.69 -17.07 7.78
C LYS A 203 2.56 -17.54 8.70
N ALA A 204 1.39 -16.95 8.55
CA ALA A 204 0.18 -17.35 9.27
C ALA A 204 -0.55 -18.53 8.63
N ALA A 205 -0.03 -19.14 7.58
CA ALA A 205 -0.69 -20.19 6.80
C ALA A 205 -2.12 -19.79 6.32
N PHE A 206 -2.26 -18.54 5.91
CA PHE A 206 -3.46 -18.01 5.28
C PHE A 206 -3.10 -17.64 3.82
N PRO A 207 -3.32 -18.54 2.85
CA PRO A 207 -2.98 -18.29 1.45
C PRO A 207 -3.85 -17.17 0.88
N VAL A 208 -3.22 -16.23 0.20
CA VAL A 208 -3.89 -15.10 -0.44
C VAL A 208 -3.31 -14.85 -1.82
N VAL A 209 -4.16 -14.39 -2.73
CA VAL A 209 -3.78 -13.88 -4.04
C VAL A 209 -3.56 -12.36 -3.92
N ALA A 210 -2.34 -11.91 -4.22
CA ALA A 210 -1.99 -10.49 -4.14
C ALA A 210 -2.77 -9.67 -5.17
N TRP A 211 -3.47 -8.63 -4.72
CA TRP A 211 -4.19 -7.69 -5.57
C TRP A 211 -3.71 -6.25 -5.27
N PRO A 212 -2.54 -5.85 -5.81
CA PRO A 212 -1.94 -4.56 -5.52
C PRO A 212 -2.74 -3.41 -6.13
N VAL A 213 -2.86 -2.34 -5.34
CA VAL A 213 -3.52 -1.07 -5.71
C VAL A 213 -2.71 0.09 -5.13
N ASP A 214 -3.18 1.33 -5.27
CA ASP A 214 -2.58 2.49 -4.60
C ASP A 214 -1.07 2.59 -4.90
N TYR A 215 -0.71 2.56 -6.19
CA TYR A 215 0.66 2.78 -6.65
C TYR A 215 1.08 4.23 -6.43
N ARG A 216 2.32 4.45 -6.02
CA ARG A 216 2.92 5.77 -5.78
C ARG A 216 3.91 6.16 -6.84
N THR A 217 4.35 5.18 -7.63
CA THR A 217 5.30 5.38 -8.72
C THR A 217 4.70 4.91 -10.05
N SER A 218 5.24 5.42 -11.13
CA SER A 218 4.89 4.98 -12.48
C SER A 218 5.74 3.80 -12.98
N GLY A 219 6.74 3.40 -12.20
CA GLY A 219 7.73 2.41 -12.59
C GLY A 219 8.77 2.92 -13.61
N LYS A 220 8.70 4.20 -13.99
CA LYS A 220 9.57 4.82 -15.02
C LYS A 220 10.46 5.93 -14.47
N GLU A 221 10.47 6.13 -13.17
CA GLU A 221 11.26 7.17 -12.53
C GLU A 221 12.76 6.90 -12.67
N GLY A 222 13.46 7.86 -13.28
CA GLY A 222 14.92 7.89 -13.34
C GLY A 222 15.54 8.63 -12.16
N ILE A 223 16.87 8.56 -12.06
CA ILE A 223 17.62 9.36 -11.09
C ILE A 223 17.54 10.83 -11.51
N GLY A 224 17.12 11.70 -10.60
CA GLY A 224 17.07 13.14 -10.88
C GLY A 224 16.31 13.95 -9.83
N VAL A 225 16.16 15.21 -10.14
CA VAL A 225 15.25 16.11 -9.43
C VAL A 225 13.85 15.80 -9.93
N MET A 226 12.95 15.46 -9.03
CA MET A 226 11.61 15.06 -9.41
C MET A 226 10.55 15.78 -8.61
N ARG A 227 9.49 16.03 -9.33
CA ARG A 227 8.16 16.50 -8.94
C ARG A 227 8.04 17.98 -8.66
N ASP A 228 6.95 18.51 -9.17
CA ASP A 228 6.51 19.88 -8.95
C ASP A 228 6.16 20.17 -7.48
N ASN A 229 5.94 19.11 -6.67
CA ASN A 229 5.61 19.24 -5.26
C ASN A 229 6.62 18.51 -4.35
N PRO A 230 7.52 19.25 -3.67
CA PRO A 230 8.48 18.67 -2.72
C PRO A 230 7.84 17.93 -1.55
N ALA A 231 6.62 18.32 -1.12
CA ALA A 231 5.91 17.62 -0.05
C ALA A 231 5.53 16.20 -0.44
N ASP A 232 5.14 15.97 -1.69
CA ASP A 232 4.81 14.63 -2.20
C ASP A 232 6.06 13.74 -2.28
N SER A 233 7.20 14.29 -2.72
CA SER A 233 8.49 13.58 -2.73
C SER A 233 8.93 13.19 -1.33
N LEU A 234 8.83 14.11 -0.37
CA LEU A 234 9.15 13.86 1.03
C LEU A 234 8.24 12.77 1.63
N GLN A 235 6.95 12.81 1.33
CA GLN A 235 6.01 11.80 1.79
C GLN A 235 6.31 10.43 1.17
N THR A 236 6.62 10.37 -0.13
CA THR A 236 7.00 9.14 -0.84
C THR A 236 8.27 8.53 -0.24
N THR A 237 9.30 9.38 0.03
CA THR A 237 10.54 8.94 0.69
C THR A 237 10.26 8.41 2.10
N THR A 238 9.39 9.09 2.85
CA THR A 238 9.00 8.68 4.21
C THR A 238 8.30 7.31 4.19
N MET A 239 7.39 7.10 3.24
CA MET A 239 6.72 5.79 3.06
C MET A 239 7.71 4.70 2.69
N ALA A 240 8.63 4.96 1.75
CA ALA A 240 9.64 4.00 1.32
C ALA A 240 10.51 3.55 2.51
N ILE A 241 11.07 4.49 3.24
CA ILE A 241 11.88 4.21 4.43
C ILE A 241 11.09 3.37 5.44
N ARG A 242 9.82 3.71 5.69
CA ARG A 242 8.96 2.97 6.63
C ARG A 242 8.74 1.52 6.20
N GLU A 243 8.48 1.28 4.92
CA GLU A 243 8.26 -0.09 4.44
C GLU A 243 9.54 -0.94 4.49
N TRP A 244 10.67 -0.37 4.06
CA TRP A 244 11.96 -1.08 4.14
C TRP A 244 12.35 -1.42 5.58
N PHE A 245 12.22 -0.48 6.52
CA PHE A 245 12.44 -0.78 7.95
C PHE A 245 11.44 -1.79 8.49
N GLY A 246 10.18 -1.72 8.06
CA GLY A 246 9.15 -2.70 8.43
C GLY A 246 9.50 -4.11 7.98
N LEU A 247 9.94 -4.27 6.73
CA LEU A 247 10.37 -5.55 6.17
C LEU A 247 11.57 -6.13 6.95
N ILE A 248 12.62 -5.32 7.15
CA ILE A 248 13.81 -5.72 7.90
C ILE A 248 13.45 -6.12 9.33
N ALA A 249 12.67 -5.30 10.02
CA ALA A 249 12.26 -5.57 11.40
C ALA A 249 11.42 -6.85 11.52
N TYR A 250 10.48 -7.09 10.59
CA TYR A 250 9.64 -8.28 10.61
C TYR A 250 10.42 -9.55 10.27
N LYS A 251 11.41 -9.47 9.38
CA LYS A 251 12.35 -10.57 9.15
C LYS A 251 13.18 -10.87 10.40
N PHE A 252 13.73 -9.83 11.04
CA PHE A 252 14.58 -9.98 12.23
C PHE A 252 13.83 -10.61 13.41
N VAL A 253 12.55 -10.28 13.61
CA VAL A 253 11.73 -10.88 14.66
C VAL A 253 11.02 -12.18 14.22
N GLY A 254 11.34 -12.73 13.05
CA GLY A 254 10.82 -14.02 12.57
C GLY A 254 9.36 -14.02 12.11
N ARG A 255 8.78 -12.85 11.84
CA ARG A 255 7.38 -12.70 11.38
C ARG A 255 7.20 -12.90 9.88
N ILE A 256 8.26 -12.79 9.10
CA ILE A 256 8.31 -13.10 7.67
C ILE A 256 9.57 -13.92 7.38
N ASP A 257 9.55 -14.74 6.33
CA ASP A 257 10.64 -15.66 6.03
C ASP A 257 11.68 -15.08 5.06
N SER A 258 11.34 -14.03 4.31
CA SER A 258 12.24 -13.27 3.42
C SER A 258 12.18 -11.78 3.75
N VAL A 259 13.27 -11.03 3.54
CA VAL A 259 13.27 -9.56 3.69
C VAL A 259 12.33 -8.92 2.67
N VAL A 260 12.33 -9.43 1.43
CA VAL A 260 11.42 -8.96 0.37
C VAL A 260 10.70 -10.18 -0.20
N PRO A 261 9.58 -10.60 0.44
CA PRO A 261 8.75 -11.69 -0.08
C PRO A 261 8.35 -11.46 -1.54
N GLY A 262 8.33 -12.53 -2.34
CA GLY A 262 7.98 -12.50 -3.76
C GLY A 262 6.87 -13.48 -4.10
N PRO A 263 6.32 -13.44 -5.33
CA PRO A 263 5.29 -14.38 -5.77
C PRO A 263 5.73 -15.86 -5.64
N ASP A 264 6.95 -16.14 -6.04
CA ASP A 264 7.49 -17.51 -6.16
C ASP A 264 7.96 -18.12 -4.84
N ASP A 265 8.09 -17.34 -3.77
CA ASP A 265 8.44 -17.86 -2.44
C ASP A 265 7.34 -18.79 -1.87
N ALA A 266 6.20 -18.91 -2.56
CA ALA A 266 5.09 -19.82 -2.23
C ALA A 266 5.27 -21.25 -2.74
N SER A 267 6.25 -21.54 -3.61
CA SER A 267 6.44 -22.86 -4.23
C SER A 267 6.79 -24.00 -3.27
N GLY A 268 6.94 -23.71 -1.97
CA GLY A 268 7.11 -24.73 -0.93
C GLY A 268 5.82 -25.27 -0.30
N LEU A 269 4.64 -24.72 -0.62
CA LEU A 269 3.36 -25.11 -0.01
C LEU A 269 2.35 -25.73 -0.97
N VAL A 270 2.60 -25.70 -2.28
CA VAL A 270 1.80 -26.42 -3.27
C VAL A 270 2.54 -27.71 -3.59
N GLY A 271 1.90 -28.85 -3.25
CA GLY A 271 2.45 -30.18 -3.45
C GLY A 271 2.93 -30.41 -4.88
N GLN A 272 4.03 -31.14 -4.99
CA GLN A 272 4.63 -31.63 -6.23
C GLN A 272 3.68 -32.64 -6.92
N ASP A 273 2.58 -32.19 -7.48
CA ASP A 273 1.78 -33.00 -8.39
C ASP A 273 1.25 -32.14 -9.54
N GLY A 274 2.08 -31.98 -10.55
CA GLY A 274 1.74 -31.23 -11.75
C GLY A 274 2.88 -31.19 -12.76
N ALA A 275 3.45 -32.37 -13.03
CA ALA A 275 4.41 -32.54 -14.12
C ALA A 275 3.82 -32.10 -15.46
N ALA A 276 4.54 -31.19 -16.10
CA ALA A 276 4.73 -31.05 -17.54
C ALA A 276 3.50 -31.41 -18.43
N ARG A 277 2.78 -30.39 -18.88
CA ARG A 277 2.15 -30.45 -20.20
C ARG A 277 2.67 -29.30 -21.06
N GLY A 278 3.22 -29.74 -22.19
CA GLY A 278 3.98 -29.07 -23.20
C GLY A 278 3.48 -27.69 -23.63
N GLY A 279 4.46 -26.90 -24.02
CA GLY A 279 4.26 -25.65 -24.71
C GLY A 279 3.49 -25.88 -26.03
N GLU A 280 2.35 -25.25 -26.11
CA GLU A 280 1.64 -25.06 -27.36
C GLU A 280 1.76 -23.56 -27.65
N GLU A 281 2.62 -23.25 -28.62
CA GLU A 281 2.75 -21.92 -29.17
C GLU A 281 1.40 -21.50 -29.78
N LEU A 282 0.82 -20.42 -29.28
CA LEU A 282 -0.34 -19.78 -29.88
C LEU A 282 0.08 -19.23 -31.27
N PRO A 283 -0.71 -19.48 -32.33
CA PRO A 283 -0.42 -18.93 -33.65
C PRO A 283 -0.54 -17.40 -33.62
N PRO A 284 0.28 -16.68 -34.43
CA PRO A 284 0.28 -15.22 -34.45
C PRO A 284 -1.08 -14.67 -34.92
N ASP A 285 -1.54 -13.67 -34.18
CA ASP A 285 -2.80 -12.93 -34.45
C ASP A 285 -2.75 -12.27 -35.83
N GLN A 286 -3.56 -12.77 -36.76
CA GLN A 286 -3.65 -12.26 -38.14
C GLN A 286 -4.42 -10.95 -38.27
N ASN A 287 -4.92 -10.35 -37.16
CA ASN A 287 -5.69 -9.11 -37.18
C ASN A 287 -4.84 -7.84 -37.01
N ALA A 288 -3.53 -7.94 -36.77
CA ALA A 288 -2.67 -6.77 -36.63
C ALA A 288 -2.27 -6.07 -37.94
N GLN A 289 -2.61 -6.62 -39.09
CA GLN A 289 -2.22 -6.05 -40.40
C GLN A 289 -3.31 -5.23 -41.12
N GLN A 290 -4.52 -5.06 -40.57
CA GLN A 290 -5.59 -4.29 -41.20
C GLN A 290 -5.84 -2.90 -40.61
N GLN A 291 -5.06 -2.40 -39.69
CA GLN A 291 -5.24 -1.04 -39.13
C GLN A 291 -4.18 0.01 -39.56
N GLN A 292 -3.45 -0.22 -40.63
CA GLN A 292 -2.54 0.80 -41.20
C GLN A 292 -3.05 1.37 -42.55
N GLY A 293 -4.31 1.70 -42.65
CA GLY A 293 -4.84 2.28 -43.90
C GLY A 293 -6.14 3.05 -43.67
N GLY A 294 -6.11 4.09 -42.88
CA GLY A 294 -7.26 4.99 -42.72
C GLY A 294 -6.79 6.39 -42.36
N GLN A 295 -6.64 7.22 -43.37
CA GLN A 295 -6.33 8.66 -43.25
C GLN A 295 -7.52 9.43 -42.67
N GLY A 296 -7.21 10.32 -41.71
CA GLY A 296 -7.73 11.65 -41.44
C GLY A 296 -9.22 11.94 -41.73
N GLU A 297 -10.02 11.97 -40.66
CA GLU A 297 -11.17 12.87 -40.59
C GLU A 297 -11.00 13.81 -39.38
N ASP A 298 -10.92 15.09 -39.76
CA ASP A 298 -10.86 16.27 -38.88
C ASP A 298 -12.17 16.34 -38.07
N GLN A 299 -12.12 16.04 -36.77
CA GLN A 299 -13.22 16.30 -35.86
C GLN A 299 -13.02 17.69 -35.23
N GLY A 300 -13.85 18.63 -35.67
CA GLY A 300 -13.94 19.98 -35.14
C GLY A 300 -14.20 20.04 -33.63
N PRO A 301 -14.09 21.25 -33.02
CA PRO A 301 -14.09 21.41 -31.54
C PRO A 301 -15.44 21.01 -30.92
N TYR A 302 -15.34 20.25 -29.80
CA TYR A 302 -16.47 19.83 -28.96
C TYR A 302 -17.23 21.04 -28.40
N GLU A 303 -18.53 21.19 -28.73
CA GLU A 303 -19.45 22.10 -28.07
C GLU A 303 -20.21 21.35 -26.94
N PRO A 304 -20.23 21.86 -25.68
CA PRO A 304 -21.01 21.24 -24.61
C PRO A 304 -22.52 21.51 -24.82
N PRO A 305 -23.41 20.60 -24.33
CA PRO A 305 -24.84 20.78 -24.46
C PRO A 305 -25.35 21.98 -23.66
N LYS A 306 -26.20 22.79 -24.27
CA LYS A 306 -26.88 23.93 -23.64
C LYS A 306 -27.85 23.42 -22.56
N VAL A 307 -27.70 23.91 -21.35
CA VAL A 307 -28.67 23.73 -20.27
C VAL A 307 -29.91 24.57 -20.62
N ALA A 308 -31.07 23.94 -20.69
CA ALA A 308 -32.35 24.62 -20.87
C ALA A 308 -32.76 25.25 -19.50
N ASP A 309 -33.22 26.49 -19.57
CA ASP A 309 -33.76 27.27 -18.44
C ASP A 309 -35.03 26.66 -17.85
#